data_d0ab0be0d8c32ab4a2ab0363c3763712
#
_entry.id   d0ab0be0d8c32ab4a2ab0363c3763712
#
_cell.length_a   1.000
_cell.length_b   1.000
_cell.length_c   1.000
_cell.angle_alpha   90.00
_cell.angle_beta   90.00
_cell.angle_gamma   90.00
#
_symmetry.space_group_name_H-M   'P 1'
#
loop_
_entity.id
_entity.type
_entity.pdbx_description
1 polymer ?
#
loop_
_entity_poly.entity_id
_entity_poly.type
_entity_poly.pdbx_seq_one_letter_code
_entity_poly.pdbx_strand_id
1 'polypeptide(L)'
;MNDTLQIIDETGAKVGSVPRLKTEVLVRMFRAMVRTRAFDDRCIKLHRTGRIGFSIPNRGIEATSVGAAAALDITQDWVAPHY
;
A
#
# COMPACT_ATOMS: atom_id res chain seq x y z
N MET A 1 -10.29 22.34 -12.94
CA MET A 1 -10.94 21.06 -13.25
C MET A 1 -10.36 19.98 -12.32
N ASN A 2 -11.21 19.14 -11.78
CA ASN A 2 -10.75 18.11 -10.87
C ASN A 2 -10.76 16.76 -11.59
N ASP A 3 -9.58 16.25 -11.91
CA ASP A 3 -9.40 14.97 -12.59
C ASP A 3 -9.06 13.83 -11.60
N THR A 4 -9.34 14.05 -10.32
CA THR A 4 -9.04 13.05 -9.31
C THR A 4 -9.96 11.84 -9.44
N LEU A 5 -9.36 10.67 -9.60
CA LEU A 5 -10.10 9.41 -9.59
C LEU A 5 -10.49 9.10 -8.15
N GLN A 6 -11.79 8.89 -7.92
CA GLN A 6 -12.30 8.57 -6.60
C GLN A 6 -13.26 7.38 -6.70
N ILE A 7 -13.06 6.37 -5.88
CA ILE A 7 -13.87 5.15 -5.87
C ILE A 7 -14.76 5.11 -4.64
N ILE A 8 -14.26 5.55 -3.52
CA ILE A 8 -15.03 5.65 -2.27
C ILE A 8 -14.92 7.06 -1.72
N ASP A 9 -15.93 7.49 -0.99
CA ASP A 9 -15.91 8.79 -0.30
C ASP A 9 -15.41 8.63 1.15
N GLU A 10 -15.44 9.73 1.89
CA GLU A 10 -14.98 9.76 3.29
C GLU A 10 -15.85 8.93 4.23
N THR A 11 -17.05 8.54 3.80
CA THR A 11 -17.92 7.65 4.59
C THR A 11 -17.71 6.19 4.25
N GLY A 12 -16.88 5.89 3.24
CA GLY A 12 -16.67 4.55 2.73
C GLY A 12 -17.67 4.12 1.68
N ALA A 13 -18.56 5.02 1.24
CA ALA A 13 -19.55 4.71 0.21
C ALA A 13 -18.90 4.71 -1.17
N LYS A 14 -19.33 3.78 -2.02
CA LYS A 14 -18.84 3.69 -3.40
C LYS A 14 -19.38 4.87 -4.22
N VAL A 15 -18.47 5.65 -4.80
CA VAL A 15 -18.82 6.80 -5.65
C VAL A 15 -18.22 6.71 -7.04
N GLY A 16 -17.42 5.70 -7.34
CA GLY A 16 -16.81 5.51 -8.64
C GLY A 16 -16.84 4.06 -9.10
N SER A 17 -16.28 3.82 -10.29
CA SER A 17 -16.18 2.48 -10.83
C SER A 17 -15.10 1.68 -10.12
N VAL A 18 -15.42 0.48 -9.66
CA VAL A 18 -14.47 -0.41 -9.03
C VAL A 18 -13.87 -1.33 -10.12
N PRO A 19 -12.53 -1.41 -10.23
CA PRO A 19 -11.92 -2.36 -11.15
C PRO A 19 -12.35 -3.80 -10.84
N ARG A 20 -12.50 -4.59 -11.88
CA ARG A 20 -12.83 -6.01 -11.72
C ARG A 20 -11.55 -6.79 -11.42
N LEU A 21 -11.40 -7.21 -10.19
CA LEU A 21 -10.30 -8.05 -9.76
C LEU A 21 -10.84 -9.32 -9.12
N LYS A 22 -10.10 -10.41 -9.31
CA LYS A 22 -10.47 -11.67 -8.66
C LYS A 22 -10.36 -11.54 -7.16
N THR A 23 -11.23 -12.24 -6.44
CA THR A 23 -11.24 -12.20 -4.98
C THR A 23 -9.90 -12.62 -4.39
N GLU A 24 -9.23 -13.62 -4.97
CA GLU A 24 -7.91 -14.06 -4.48
C GLU A 24 -6.87 -12.94 -4.58
N VAL A 25 -6.93 -12.14 -5.65
CA VAL A 25 -6.04 -11.00 -5.84
C VAL A 25 -6.28 -9.94 -4.77
N LEU A 26 -7.54 -9.61 -4.53
CA LEU A 26 -7.92 -8.63 -3.51
C LEU A 26 -7.50 -9.07 -2.11
N VAL A 27 -7.71 -10.34 -1.77
CA VAL A 27 -7.30 -10.89 -0.48
C VAL A 27 -5.79 -10.83 -0.33
N ARG A 28 -5.04 -11.17 -1.36
CA ARG A 28 -3.58 -11.12 -1.34
C ARG A 28 -3.07 -9.70 -1.15
N MET A 29 -3.68 -8.74 -1.85
CA MET A 29 -3.34 -7.33 -1.69
C MET A 29 -3.63 -6.83 -0.28
N PHE A 30 -4.78 -7.18 0.27
CA PHE A 30 -5.13 -6.81 1.63
C PHE A 30 -4.16 -7.42 2.66
N ARG A 31 -3.79 -8.68 2.48
CA ARG A 31 -2.77 -9.31 3.34
C ARG A 31 -1.44 -8.57 3.28
N ALA A 32 -1.03 -8.13 2.09
CA ALA A 32 0.19 -7.35 1.93
C ALA A 32 0.10 -6.02 2.66
N MET A 33 -1.06 -5.36 2.63
CA MET A 33 -1.27 -4.11 3.37
C MET A 33 -1.18 -4.32 4.89
N VAL A 34 -1.82 -5.36 5.40
CA VAL A 34 -1.76 -5.69 6.83
C VAL A 34 -0.33 -6.02 7.25
N ARG A 35 0.37 -6.80 6.42
CA ARG A 35 1.77 -7.16 6.68
C ARG A 35 2.67 -5.93 6.68
N THR A 36 2.44 -5.01 5.75
CA THR A 36 3.19 -3.75 5.66
C THR A 36 3.01 -2.93 6.93
N ARG A 37 1.78 -2.80 7.42
CA ARG A 37 1.51 -2.06 8.65
C ARG A 37 2.18 -2.71 9.85
N ALA A 38 2.09 -4.02 9.98
CA ALA A 38 2.74 -4.74 11.07
C ALA A 38 4.25 -4.57 11.03
N PHE A 39 4.84 -4.63 9.84
CA PHE A 39 6.26 -4.40 9.63
C PHE A 39 6.67 -2.98 10.04
N ASP A 40 5.91 -1.98 9.61
CA ASP A 40 6.18 -0.58 9.95
C ASP A 40 6.13 -0.36 11.45
N ASP A 41 5.12 -0.88 12.12
CA ASP A 41 5.00 -0.76 13.57
C ASP A 41 6.21 -1.38 14.29
N ARG A 42 6.68 -2.51 13.78
CA ARG A 42 7.88 -3.15 14.33
C ARG A 42 9.13 -2.31 14.08
N CYS A 43 9.27 -1.75 12.88
CA CYS A 43 10.40 -0.89 12.53
C CYS A 43 10.46 0.36 13.40
N ILE A 44 9.31 0.98 13.68
CA ILE A 44 9.24 2.15 14.57
C ILE A 44 9.77 1.78 15.95
N LYS A 45 9.36 0.64 16.49
CA LYS A 45 9.85 0.18 17.81
C LYS A 45 11.35 -0.07 17.80
N LEU A 46 11.87 -0.70 16.75
CA LEU A 46 13.30 -0.96 16.61
C LEU A 46 14.10 0.34 16.47
N HIS A 47 13.54 1.33 15.76
CA HIS A 47 14.16 2.65 15.65
C HIS A 47 14.24 3.34 17.02
N ARG A 48 13.17 3.30 17.79
CA ARG A 48 13.14 3.92 19.13
C ARG A 48 14.13 3.27 20.09
N THR A 49 14.43 1.99 19.90
CA THR A 49 15.41 1.30 20.75
C THR A 49 16.83 1.36 20.18
N GLY A 50 17.05 2.10 19.09
CA GLY A 50 18.36 2.27 18.48
C GLY A 50 18.87 1.08 17.68
N ARG A 51 18.03 0.10 17.41
CA ARG A 51 18.43 -1.10 16.66
C ARG A 51 18.47 -0.88 15.15
N ILE A 52 17.68 0.09 14.66
CA ILE A 52 17.78 0.55 13.28
C ILE A 52 17.89 2.07 13.28
N GLY A 53 18.65 2.61 12.32
CA GLY A 53 18.99 4.03 12.29
C GLY A 53 17.89 4.93 11.75
N PHE A 54 16.96 4.39 10.99
CA PHE A 54 15.99 5.21 10.27
C PHE A 54 14.79 4.38 9.86
N SER A 55 13.60 4.97 9.95
CA SER A 55 12.36 4.31 9.50
C SER A 55 11.33 5.37 9.10
N ILE A 56 10.79 5.23 7.89
CA ILE A 56 9.65 6.01 7.43
C ILE A 56 8.50 5.04 7.19
N PRO A 57 7.41 5.12 7.96
CA PRO A 57 6.29 4.21 7.81
C PRO A 57 5.42 4.55 6.61
N ASN A 58 4.75 3.54 6.08
CA ASN A 58 3.72 3.66 5.03
C ASN A 58 2.31 3.81 5.62
N ARG A 59 2.19 4.17 6.87
CA ARG A 59 0.91 4.19 7.56
C ARG A 59 -0.06 5.14 6.87
N GLY A 60 -1.20 4.61 6.45
CA GLY A 60 -2.22 5.36 5.73
C GLY A 60 -2.10 5.32 4.22
N ILE A 61 -0.95 4.88 3.68
CA ILE A 61 -0.73 4.80 2.24
C ILE A 61 -0.38 3.38 1.76
N GLU A 62 -0.65 2.38 2.58
CA GLU A 62 -0.36 0.99 2.23
C GLU A 62 -1.03 0.57 0.93
N ALA A 63 -2.27 1.01 0.70
CA ALA A 63 -3.00 0.68 -0.52
C ALA A 63 -2.32 1.25 -1.77
N THR A 64 -1.74 2.43 -1.67
CA THR A 64 -1.00 3.04 -2.78
C THR A 64 0.20 2.19 -3.17
N SER A 65 1.01 1.80 -2.19
CA SER A 65 2.21 1.00 -2.43
C SER A 65 1.86 -0.39 -2.96
N VAL A 66 0.91 -1.06 -2.32
CA VAL A 66 0.51 -2.42 -2.69
C VAL A 66 -0.18 -2.43 -4.05
N GLY A 67 -1.06 -1.45 -4.33
CA GLY A 67 -1.74 -1.36 -5.61
C GLY A 67 -0.77 -1.11 -6.76
N ALA A 68 0.17 -0.20 -6.58
CA ALA A 68 1.19 0.07 -7.57
C ALA A 68 2.05 -1.18 -7.85
N ALA A 69 2.49 -1.85 -6.80
CA ALA A 69 3.30 -3.07 -6.92
C ALA A 69 2.52 -4.20 -7.61
N ALA A 70 1.24 -4.33 -7.30
CA ALA A 70 0.40 -5.38 -7.91
C ALA A 70 0.21 -5.19 -9.41
N ALA A 71 0.35 -3.96 -9.92
CA ALA A 71 0.24 -3.67 -11.33
C ALA A 71 1.53 -3.95 -12.11
N LEU A 72 2.64 -4.23 -11.43
CA LEU A 72 3.92 -4.48 -12.09
C LEU A 72 4.01 -5.91 -12.60
N ASP A 73 4.71 -6.05 -13.74
CA ASP A 73 5.12 -7.35 -14.25
C ASP A 73 6.53 -7.63 -13.74
N ILE A 74 6.64 -8.53 -12.77
CA ILE A 74 7.91 -8.82 -12.11
C ILE A 74 8.97 -9.42 -13.04
N THR A 75 8.57 -9.85 -14.25
CA THR A 75 9.50 -10.40 -15.23
C THR A 75 10.11 -9.33 -16.13
N GLN A 76 9.52 -8.12 -16.19
CA GLN A 76 9.93 -7.09 -17.13
C GLN A 76 10.14 -5.71 -16.50
N ASP A 77 9.36 -5.38 -15.47
CA ASP A 77 9.36 -4.04 -14.90
C ASP A 77 10.51 -3.83 -13.93
N TRP A 78 10.98 -2.60 -13.86
CA TRP A 78 12.03 -2.19 -12.95
C TRP A 78 11.48 -1.21 -11.92
N VAL A 79 12.06 -1.23 -10.75
CA VAL A 79 11.69 -0.31 -9.67
C VAL A 79 12.95 0.41 -9.20
N ALA A 80 12.86 1.73 -9.07
CA ALA A 80 13.93 2.55 -8.55
C ALA A 80 13.43 3.29 -7.30
N PRO A 81 13.33 2.61 -6.16
CA PRO A 81 12.79 3.23 -4.95
C PRO A 81 13.78 4.17 -4.30
N HIS A 82 13.23 5.13 -3.54
CA HIS A 82 14.01 5.96 -2.64
C HIS A 82 13.49 5.75 -1.23
N TYR A 83 14.14 5.30 -0.31
CA TYR A 83 13.70 4.88 1.03
C TYR A 83 13.10 3.47 1.04
#